data_5f35f4ee52d86112d99ccff0477948e7
#
_entry.id   5f35f4ee52d86112d99ccff0477948e7
#
_cell.length_a   1.000
_cell.length_b   1.000
_cell.length_c   1.000
_cell.angle_alpha   90.00
_cell.angle_beta   90.00
_cell.angle_gamma   90.00
#
_symmetry.space_group_name_H-M   'P 1'
#
loop_
_entity.id
_entity.type
_entity.pdbx_description
1 polymer ?
#
loop_
_entity_poly.entity_id
_entity_poly.type
_entity_poly.pdbx_seq_one_letter_code
_entity_poly.pdbx_strand_id
1 'polypeptide(L)'
;MQHVTAPELAAKLADPAQEQPLLLDVRENWEFETCHIAGSTQIPMHLIPLRAGELPDEREIVCICHHGARSMQVASFLERNGFENVTNLTGGIHAWAMQVDPSMPKY
;
A
#
# COMPACT_ATOMS: atom_id res chain seq x y z
N MET A 1 -12.93 3.37 4.60
CA MET A 1 -11.70 2.60 4.26
C MET A 1 -12.08 1.23 3.77
N GLN A 2 -11.52 0.83 2.66
CA GLN A 2 -11.69 -0.51 2.14
C GLN A 2 -10.49 -1.38 2.52
N HIS A 3 -10.64 -2.69 2.40
CA HIS A 3 -9.58 -3.65 2.66
C HIS A 3 -9.46 -4.59 1.46
N VAL A 4 -8.22 -4.92 1.10
CA VAL A 4 -7.94 -5.85 0.01
C VAL A 4 -6.94 -6.88 0.48
N THR A 5 -7.13 -8.14 0.07
CA THR A 5 -6.14 -9.20 0.35
C THR A 5 -5.04 -9.16 -0.71
N ALA A 6 -3.92 -9.83 -0.43
CA ALA A 6 -2.81 -9.90 -1.38
C ALA A 6 -3.25 -10.57 -2.71
N PRO A 7 -3.93 -11.71 -2.72
CA PRO A 7 -4.40 -12.28 -3.98
C PRO A 7 -5.37 -11.39 -4.75
N GLU A 8 -6.27 -10.69 -4.05
CA GLU A 8 -7.20 -9.76 -4.68
C GLU A 8 -6.46 -8.59 -5.33
N LEU A 9 -5.47 -8.03 -4.64
CA LEU A 9 -4.67 -6.95 -5.20
C LEU A 9 -3.87 -7.43 -6.41
N ALA A 10 -3.28 -8.62 -6.33
CA ALA A 10 -2.53 -9.19 -7.44
C ALA A 10 -3.41 -9.35 -8.69
N ALA A 11 -4.64 -9.82 -8.53
CA ALA A 11 -5.58 -9.95 -9.62
C ALA A 11 -5.91 -8.59 -10.24
N LYS A 12 -6.12 -7.57 -9.41
CA LYS A 12 -6.40 -6.21 -9.87
C LYS A 12 -5.24 -5.62 -10.65
N LEU A 13 -4.00 -5.79 -10.15
CA LEU A 13 -2.81 -5.28 -10.81
C LEU A 13 -2.55 -5.96 -12.15
N ALA A 14 -2.96 -7.23 -12.29
CA ALA A 14 -2.79 -7.99 -13.52
C ALA A 14 -3.87 -7.73 -14.58
N ASP A 15 -4.96 -7.05 -14.22
CA ASP A 15 -6.10 -6.83 -15.11
C ASP A 15 -5.93 -5.50 -15.86
N PRO A 16 -5.65 -5.52 -17.19
CA PRO A 16 -5.46 -4.29 -17.96
C PRO A 16 -6.73 -3.47 -18.11
N ALA A 17 -7.91 -4.03 -17.82
CA ALA A 17 -9.17 -3.32 -17.88
C ALA A 17 -9.44 -2.50 -16.61
N GLN A 18 -8.70 -2.75 -15.54
CA GLN A 18 -8.84 -2.04 -14.27
C GLN A 18 -7.95 -0.80 -14.25
N GLU A 19 -8.47 0.31 -13.70
CA GLU A 19 -7.63 1.45 -13.38
C GLU A 19 -6.67 1.04 -12.27
N GLN A 20 -5.38 1.30 -12.48
CA GLN A 20 -4.37 0.88 -11.53
C GLN A 20 -4.31 1.81 -10.33
N PRO A 21 -4.34 1.28 -9.10
CA PRO A 21 -4.22 2.10 -7.90
C PRO A 21 -2.80 2.61 -7.73
N LEU A 22 -2.66 3.67 -6.94
CA LEU A 22 -1.36 4.06 -6.41
C LEU A 22 -1.05 3.12 -5.23
N LEU A 23 0.08 2.44 -5.29
CA LEU A 23 0.54 1.61 -4.19
C LEU A 23 1.43 2.47 -3.29
N LEU A 24 0.94 2.77 -2.10
CA LEU A 24 1.64 3.64 -1.14
C LEU A 24 2.27 2.79 -0.04
N ASP A 25 3.56 2.60 -0.13
CA ASP A 25 4.33 1.85 0.86
C ASP A 25 4.78 2.80 1.96
N VAL A 26 4.31 2.60 3.18
CA VAL A 26 4.55 3.51 4.30
C VAL A 26 5.60 2.98 5.28
N ARG A 27 6.39 1.99 4.83
CA ARG A 27 7.46 1.42 5.64
C ARG A 27 8.71 2.29 5.62
N GLU A 28 9.68 1.93 6.45
CA GLU A 28 10.98 2.59 6.46
C GLU A 28 11.80 2.26 5.21
N ASN A 29 12.80 3.08 4.93
CA ASN A 29 13.63 2.92 3.72
C ASN A 29 14.27 1.54 3.64
N TRP A 30 14.82 1.03 4.76
CA TRP A 30 15.49 -0.27 4.76
C TRP A 30 14.52 -1.42 4.48
N GLU A 31 13.27 -1.29 4.94
CA GLU A 31 12.24 -2.29 4.66
C GLU A 31 11.91 -2.32 3.17
N PHE A 32 11.73 -1.14 2.59
CA PHE A 32 11.41 -1.00 1.16
C PHE A 32 12.56 -1.52 0.29
N GLU A 33 13.79 -1.24 0.67
CA GLU A 33 14.97 -1.72 -0.05
C GLU A 33 15.12 -3.24 0.03
N THR A 34 14.70 -3.84 1.14
CA THR A 34 14.74 -5.30 1.31
C THR A 34 13.80 -5.99 0.34
N CYS A 35 12.58 -5.49 0.20
CA CYS A 35 11.59 -6.00 -0.74
C CYS A 35 10.44 -5.00 -0.85
N HIS A 36 9.83 -4.93 -2.02
CA HIS A 36 8.63 -4.12 -2.23
C HIS A 36 7.90 -4.60 -3.48
N ILE A 37 6.65 -4.20 -3.61
CA ILE A 37 5.86 -4.49 -4.81
C ILE A 37 6.30 -3.53 -5.92
N ALA A 38 6.59 -4.07 -7.10
CA ALA A 38 7.02 -3.25 -8.23
C ALA A 38 6.01 -2.14 -8.52
N GLY A 39 6.52 -0.93 -8.76
CA GLY A 39 5.68 0.23 -9.05
C GLY A 39 5.14 0.96 -7.84
N SER A 40 5.45 0.51 -6.62
CA SER A 40 4.99 1.22 -5.43
C SER A 40 5.78 2.51 -5.19
N THR A 41 5.08 3.48 -4.58
CA THR A 41 5.65 4.75 -4.13
C THR A 41 5.88 4.64 -2.63
N GLN A 42 7.09 4.94 -2.17
CA GLN A 42 7.44 4.82 -0.76
C GLN A 42 7.44 6.21 -0.11
N ILE A 43 6.62 6.36 0.92
CA ILE A 43 6.64 7.51 1.81
C ILE A 43 6.55 6.97 3.23
N PRO A 44 7.61 7.04 4.05
CA PRO A 44 7.55 6.54 5.42
C PRO A 44 6.39 7.13 6.20
N MET A 45 5.79 6.34 7.07
CA MET A 45 4.57 6.73 7.80
C MET A 45 4.69 8.10 8.47
N HIS A 46 5.85 8.40 9.09
CA HIS A 46 6.03 9.65 9.82
C HIS A 46 6.05 10.89 8.90
N LEU A 47 6.27 10.71 7.61
CA LEU A 47 6.27 11.82 6.64
C LEU A 47 4.92 12.02 5.97
N ILE A 48 3.95 11.14 6.19
CA ILE A 48 2.64 11.24 5.52
C ILE A 48 1.94 12.58 5.82
N PRO A 49 1.88 13.05 7.08
CA PRO A 49 1.22 14.33 7.34
C PRO A 49 1.82 15.49 6.56
N LEU A 50 3.14 15.48 6.37
CA LEU A 50 3.83 16.53 5.64
C LEU A 50 3.65 16.41 4.12
N ARG A 51 3.56 15.18 3.62
CA ARG A 51 3.61 14.90 2.17
C ARG A 51 2.28 14.45 1.57
N ALA A 52 1.21 14.43 2.35
CA ALA A 52 -0.09 13.98 1.84
C ALA A 52 -0.58 14.80 0.64
N GLY A 53 -0.21 16.08 0.56
CA GLY A 53 -0.57 16.93 -0.58
C GLY A 53 0.03 16.50 -1.92
N GLU A 54 1.03 15.62 -1.91
CA GLU A 54 1.64 15.06 -3.13
C GLU A 54 0.82 13.89 -3.70
N LEU A 55 -0.15 13.38 -2.93
CA LEU A 55 -0.91 12.20 -3.32
C LEU A 55 -2.14 12.58 -4.15
N PRO A 56 -2.51 11.76 -5.15
CA PRO A 56 -3.73 12.01 -5.92
C PRO A 56 -4.96 11.75 -5.06
N ASP A 57 -5.95 12.62 -5.12
CA ASP A 57 -7.17 12.50 -4.31
C ASP A 57 -8.31 11.77 -5.02
N GLU A 58 -8.21 11.57 -6.35
CA GLU A 58 -9.23 10.88 -7.12
C GLU A 58 -8.89 9.44 -7.47
N ARG A 59 -7.63 9.06 -7.31
CA ARG A 59 -7.15 7.71 -7.63
C ARG A 59 -7.18 6.85 -6.39
N GLU A 60 -7.50 5.57 -6.53
CA GLU A 60 -7.41 4.65 -5.40
C GLU A 60 -5.99 4.60 -4.88
N ILE A 61 -5.86 4.69 -3.55
CA ILE A 61 -4.57 4.55 -2.86
C ILE A 61 -4.62 3.29 -2.01
N VAL A 62 -3.75 2.33 -2.29
CA VAL A 62 -3.60 1.12 -1.47
C VAL A 62 -2.42 1.32 -0.55
N CYS A 63 -2.69 1.38 0.75
CA CYS A 63 -1.65 1.57 1.76
C CYS A 63 -1.05 0.22 2.16
N ILE A 64 0.28 0.16 2.20
CA ILE A 64 1.04 -1.06 2.39
C ILE A 64 2.07 -0.87 3.51
N CYS A 65 2.11 -1.80 4.46
CA CYS A 65 3.20 -1.91 5.43
C CYS A 65 3.63 -3.36 5.58
N HIS A 66 4.30 -3.72 6.68
CA HIS A 66 4.78 -5.09 6.85
C HIS A 66 3.62 -6.09 7.05
N HIS A 67 2.72 -5.79 8.02
CA HIS A 67 1.61 -6.69 8.37
C HIS A 67 0.22 -6.06 8.29
N GLY A 68 0.12 -4.76 8.01
CA GLY A 68 -1.15 -4.07 7.84
C GLY A 68 -1.52 -3.06 8.91
N ALA A 69 -0.79 -2.98 10.03
CA ALA A 69 -1.14 -2.07 11.14
C ALA A 69 -0.77 -0.61 10.87
N ARG A 70 0.46 -0.35 10.46
CA ARG A 70 0.91 1.01 10.13
C ARG A 70 0.13 1.58 8.95
N SER A 71 -0.10 0.76 7.93
CA SER A 71 -0.85 1.18 6.74
C SER A 71 -2.31 1.49 7.07
N MET A 72 -2.90 0.77 8.04
CA MET A 72 -4.26 1.07 8.49
C MET A 72 -4.33 2.45 9.14
N GLN A 73 -3.33 2.81 9.95
CA GLN A 73 -3.25 4.13 10.55
C GLN A 73 -3.13 5.23 9.50
N VAL A 74 -2.29 5.01 8.49
CA VAL A 74 -2.14 5.95 7.37
C VAL A 74 -3.44 6.09 6.59
N ALA A 75 -4.09 4.97 6.27
CA ALA A 75 -5.36 4.99 5.56
C ALA A 75 -6.41 5.80 6.33
N SER A 76 -6.49 5.60 7.65
CA SER A 76 -7.42 6.37 8.49
C SER A 76 -7.09 7.87 8.49
N PHE A 77 -5.80 8.21 8.55
CA PHE A 77 -5.36 9.61 8.47
C PHE A 77 -5.78 10.23 7.15
N LEU A 78 -5.52 9.54 6.03
CA LEU A 78 -5.88 10.04 4.71
C LEU A 78 -7.39 10.26 4.57
N GLU A 79 -8.20 9.33 5.08
CA GLU A 79 -9.65 9.50 5.05
C GLU A 79 -10.10 10.74 5.82
N ARG A 80 -9.52 10.98 6.99
CA ARG A 80 -9.85 12.16 7.80
C ARG A 80 -9.41 13.45 7.12
N ASN A 81 -8.50 13.37 6.15
CA ASN A 81 -7.99 14.52 5.41
C ASN A 81 -8.55 14.61 3.98
N GLY A 82 -9.70 14.00 3.73
CA GLY A 82 -10.45 14.20 2.51
C GLY A 82 -10.19 13.22 1.38
N PHE A 83 -9.34 12.20 1.58
CA PHE A 83 -9.15 11.15 0.58
C PHE A 83 -10.29 10.14 0.66
N GLU A 84 -11.02 9.99 -0.42
CA GLU A 84 -12.26 9.19 -0.44
C GLU A 84 -12.04 7.74 -0.87
N ASN A 85 -10.95 7.44 -1.58
CA ASN A 85 -10.73 6.13 -2.17
C ASN A 85 -9.45 5.51 -1.62
N VAL A 86 -9.51 5.09 -0.36
CA VAL A 86 -8.35 4.56 0.38
C VAL A 86 -8.60 3.12 0.79
N THR A 87 -7.62 2.26 0.52
CA THR A 87 -7.67 0.83 0.78
C THR A 87 -6.45 0.41 1.59
N ASN A 88 -6.64 -0.50 2.54
CA ASN A 88 -5.53 -1.10 3.28
C ASN A 88 -5.24 -2.51 2.74
N LEU A 89 -3.97 -2.81 2.47
CA LEU A 89 -3.56 -4.16 2.11
C LEU A 89 -3.50 -5.02 3.37
N THR A 90 -4.49 -5.87 3.53
CA THR A 90 -4.60 -6.78 4.66
C THR A 90 -3.42 -7.75 4.67
N GLY A 91 -2.74 -7.84 5.79
CA GLY A 91 -1.56 -8.69 5.94
C GLY A 91 -0.27 -8.12 5.36
N GLY A 92 -0.34 -7.01 4.63
CA GLY A 92 0.82 -6.26 4.15
C GLY A 92 1.76 -7.03 3.25
N ILE A 93 3.02 -6.61 3.23
CA ILE A 93 4.08 -7.27 2.44
C ILE A 93 4.27 -8.72 2.86
N HIS A 94 4.08 -9.03 4.14
CA HIS A 94 4.19 -10.41 4.61
C HIS A 94 3.21 -11.33 3.87
N ALA A 95 1.94 -10.95 3.80
CA ALA A 95 0.93 -11.73 3.07
C ALA A 95 1.23 -11.78 1.58
N TRP A 96 1.71 -10.68 0.99
CA TRP A 96 2.10 -10.66 -0.41
C TRP A 96 3.20 -11.67 -0.70
N ALA A 97 4.24 -11.69 0.13
CA ALA A 97 5.36 -12.63 -0.03
C ALA A 97 4.91 -14.08 0.14
N MET A 98 3.96 -14.33 1.05
CA MET A 98 3.48 -15.70 1.30
C MET A 98 2.52 -16.20 0.23
N GLN A 99 1.68 -15.34 -0.33
CA GLN A 99 0.54 -15.74 -1.15
C GLN A 99 0.69 -15.39 -2.63
N VAL A 100 1.51 -14.40 -2.97
CA VAL A 100 1.63 -13.90 -4.35
C VAL A 100 3.03 -14.10 -4.90
N ASP A 101 4.05 -13.68 -4.17
CA ASP A 101 5.44 -13.73 -4.64
C ASP A 101 6.34 -14.42 -3.62
N PRO A 102 6.40 -15.76 -3.63
CA PRO A 102 7.23 -16.50 -2.68
C PRO A 102 8.73 -16.25 -2.85
N SER A 103 9.17 -15.71 -3.98
CA SER A 103 10.58 -15.38 -4.23
C SER A 103 11.00 -14.08 -3.55
N MET A 104 10.05 -13.29 -3.06
CA MET A 104 10.34 -12.02 -2.41
C MET A 104 11.12 -12.25 -1.12
N PRO A 105 12.23 -11.51 -0.89
CA PRO A 105 12.95 -11.61 0.40
C PRO A 105 12.02 -11.28 1.57
N LYS A 106 12.15 -12.04 2.63
CA LYS A 106 11.33 -11.87 3.85
C LYS A 106 12.19 -11.33 4.98
N TYR A 107 11.54 -10.60 5.90
CA TYR A 107 12.25 -10.02 7.04
C TYR A 107 11.36 -10.02 8.28
#